data_45e5e39ffc06918e42b2a3644e76c863
#
_entry.id   45e5e39ffc06918e42b2a3644e76c863
#
_cell.length_a   1.000
_cell.length_b   1.000
_cell.length_c   1.000
_cell.angle_alpha   90.00
_cell.angle_beta   90.00
_cell.angle_gamma   90.00
#
_symmetry.space_group_name_H-M   'P 1'
#
loop_
_entity.id
_entity.type
_entity.pdbx_description
1 polymer ?
#
loop_
_entity_poly.entity_id
_entity_poly.type
_entity_poly.pdbx_seq_one_letter_code
_entity_poly.pdbx_strand_id
1 'polypeptide(L)'
;MELLYEGKAKQLFECENNDEIYVHYKNSATAFNGVKKEEFEGKGVFNNTITSLIFEYLEKQGVKTHFIRKVNETDQICKHVTIIPLEVIVRNIVAGSMAKKYGLEEGKKLKKPVFELSYKNDELNDPLINNDHAVALEIVTEEELENIRIQALKINELLQKLYLDANLVLVDFKIEFGKTKDGEIILADEISPDTCRLWDKDTNEKLDKDRFRRDLGSVMEAYEEVLRRLENA
;
A
#
# COMPACT_ATOMS: atom_id res chain seq x y z
N MET A 1 -2.31 -18.70 -18.73
CA MET A 1 -2.19 -18.46 -17.26
C MET A 1 -3.58 -18.58 -16.66
N GLU A 2 -3.74 -19.37 -15.63
CA GLU A 2 -5.01 -19.51 -14.91
C GLU A 2 -5.16 -18.34 -13.92
N LEU A 3 -6.38 -17.78 -13.82
CA LEU A 3 -6.68 -16.73 -12.87
C LEU A 3 -6.86 -17.36 -11.47
N LEU A 4 -6.00 -16.98 -10.53
CA LEU A 4 -6.05 -17.44 -9.13
C LEU A 4 -6.97 -16.57 -8.28
N TYR A 5 -6.90 -15.26 -8.49
CA TYR A 5 -7.65 -14.30 -7.68
C TYR A 5 -7.88 -12.99 -8.45
N GLU A 6 -9.05 -12.40 -8.26
CA GLU A 6 -9.36 -11.05 -8.73
C GLU A 6 -9.78 -10.16 -7.59
N GLY A 7 -8.98 -9.12 -7.35
CA GLY A 7 -9.25 -8.06 -6.39
C GLY A 7 -9.80 -6.79 -7.03
N LYS A 8 -9.96 -5.76 -6.21
CA LYS A 8 -10.45 -4.44 -6.64
C LYS A 8 -9.52 -3.76 -7.66
N ALA A 9 -8.20 -3.88 -7.48
CA ALA A 9 -7.18 -3.18 -8.27
C ALA A 9 -6.27 -4.11 -9.06
N LYS A 10 -6.27 -5.41 -8.81
CA LYS A 10 -5.34 -6.39 -9.38
C LYS A 10 -6.01 -7.70 -9.71
N GLN A 11 -5.40 -8.42 -10.65
CA GLN A 11 -5.65 -9.84 -10.94
C GLN A 11 -4.35 -10.61 -10.73
N LEU A 12 -4.45 -11.78 -10.12
CA LEU A 12 -3.33 -12.68 -9.86
C LEU A 12 -3.49 -13.94 -10.71
N PHE A 13 -2.44 -14.32 -11.40
CA PHE A 13 -2.44 -15.49 -12.27
C PHE A 13 -1.33 -16.45 -11.87
N GLU A 14 -1.54 -17.72 -12.17
CA GLU A 14 -0.56 -18.78 -12.01
C GLU A 14 0.65 -18.57 -12.93
N CYS A 15 1.86 -18.88 -12.44
CA CYS A 15 3.08 -18.97 -13.20
C CYS A 15 3.48 -20.44 -13.41
N GLU A 16 4.35 -20.71 -14.37
CA GLU A 16 4.97 -22.04 -14.53
C GLU A 16 5.77 -22.45 -13.29
N ASN A 17 6.40 -21.47 -12.63
CA ASN A 17 7.04 -21.65 -11.34
C ASN A 17 6.04 -21.41 -10.23
N ASN A 18 5.68 -22.47 -9.48
CA ASN A 18 4.72 -22.39 -8.38
C ASN A 18 5.15 -21.47 -7.21
N ASP A 19 6.42 -21.09 -7.15
CA ASP A 19 6.94 -20.12 -6.15
C ASP A 19 6.74 -18.67 -6.61
N GLU A 20 6.15 -18.45 -7.77
CA GLU A 20 5.90 -17.13 -8.37
C GLU A 20 4.43 -16.94 -8.71
N ILE A 21 3.99 -15.69 -8.73
CA ILE A 21 2.69 -15.28 -9.25
C ILE A 21 2.86 -14.13 -10.25
N TYR A 22 2.00 -14.11 -11.24
CA TYR A 22 1.88 -13.02 -12.19
C TYR A 22 0.80 -12.06 -11.72
N VAL A 23 1.13 -10.79 -11.59
CA VAL A 23 0.26 -9.74 -11.07
C VAL A 23 -0.04 -8.75 -12.16
N HIS A 24 -1.32 -8.58 -12.49
CA HIS A 24 -1.82 -7.58 -13.43
C HIS A 24 -2.50 -6.44 -12.67
N TYR A 25 -2.08 -5.21 -12.92
CA TYR A 25 -2.67 -3.99 -12.34
C TYR A 25 -3.80 -3.47 -13.23
N LYS A 26 -4.99 -3.34 -12.66
CA LYS A 26 -6.20 -2.89 -13.33
C LYS A 26 -6.29 -1.36 -13.34
N ASN A 27 -7.05 -0.82 -14.29
CA ASN A 27 -7.40 0.60 -14.34
C ASN A 27 -8.53 1.00 -13.38
N SER A 28 -9.19 0.02 -12.75
CA SER A 28 -10.30 0.26 -11.84
C SER A 28 -9.85 0.95 -10.54
N ALA A 29 -10.61 1.94 -10.12
CA ALA A 29 -10.52 2.58 -8.81
C ALA A 29 -11.80 2.33 -8.03
N THR A 30 -11.66 1.94 -6.77
CA THR A 30 -12.79 1.77 -5.86
C THR A 30 -12.54 2.55 -4.57
N ALA A 31 -13.61 3.13 -4.03
CA ALA A 31 -13.60 3.80 -2.74
C ALA A 31 -14.85 3.42 -1.93
N PHE A 32 -14.78 3.60 -0.59
CA PHE A 32 -15.90 3.33 0.31
C PHE A 32 -16.46 1.91 0.14
N ASN A 33 -15.58 0.89 0.21
CA ASN A 33 -15.93 -0.53 0.03
C ASN A 33 -16.67 -0.84 -1.28
N GLY A 34 -16.23 -0.21 -2.36
CA GLY A 34 -16.79 -0.46 -3.69
C GLY A 34 -18.11 0.28 -3.99
N VAL A 35 -18.59 1.16 -3.09
CA VAL A 35 -19.73 2.03 -3.36
C VAL A 35 -19.43 3.00 -4.50
N LYS A 36 -18.20 3.54 -4.52
CA LYS A 36 -17.73 4.38 -5.62
C LYS A 36 -16.75 3.59 -6.48
N LYS A 37 -17.03 3.47 -7.77
CA LYS A 37 -16.22 2.75 -8.75
C LYS A 37 -16.07 3.59 -10.00
N GLU A 38 -14.87 3.62 -10.55
CA GLU A 38 -14.55 4.29 -11.81
C GLU A 38 -13.35 3.61 -12.48
N GLU A 39 -13.26 3.73 -13.80
CA GLU A 39 -12.12 3.28 -14.59
C GLU A 39 -11.29 4.51 -14.99
N PHE A 40 -9.99 4.47 -14.72
CA PHE A 40 -9.05 5.52 -15.13
C PHE A 40 -7.99 4.91 -16.05
N GLU A 41 -8.01 5.29 -17.30
CA GLU A 41 -7.01 4.83 -18.28
C GLU A 41 -5.59 5.17 -17.79
N GLY A 42 -4.70 4.18 -17.85
CA GLY A 42 -3.31 4.31 -17.39
C GLY A 42 -3.08 4.13 -15.89
N LYS A 43 -4.12 4.02 -15.06
CA LYS A 43 -3.94 3.84 -13.60
C LYS A 43 -3.10 2.62 -13.26
N GLY A 44 -3.36 1.49 -13.94
CA GLY A 44 -2.57 0.27 -13.75
C GLY A 44 -1.10 0.46 -14.08
N VAL A 45 -0.78 1.25 -15.12
CA VAL A 45 0.59 1.59 -15.51
C VAL A 45 1.30 2.37 -14.40
N PHE A 46 0.66 3.41 -13.86
CA PHE A 46 1.24 4.22 -12.77
C PHE A 46 1.44 3.40 -11.51
N ASN A 47 0.43 2.64 -11.07
CA ASN A 47 0.53 1.86 -9.84
C ASN A 47 1.60 0.76 -9.94
N ASN A 48 1.67 0.03 -11.07
CA ASN A 48 2.70 -0.98 -11.30
C ASN A 48 4.10 -0.35 -11.32
N THR A 49 4.28 0.76 -12.02
CA THR A 49 5.60 1.41 -12.15
C THR A 49 6.06 1.99 -10.81
N ILE A 50 5.19 2.73 -10.11
CA ILE A 50 5.50 3.31 -8.79
C ILE A 50 5.81 2.21 -7.78
N THR A 51 4.99 1.16 -7.72
CA THR A 51 5.24 0.03 -6.81
C THR A 51 6.57 -0.64 -7.11
N SER A 52 6.90 -0.88 -8.39
CA SER A 52 8.18 -1.47 -8.77
C SER A 52 9.37 -0.63 -8.32
N LEU A 53 9.35 0.67 -8.59
CA LEU A 53 10.41 1.61 -8.16
C LEU A 53 10.59 1.61 -6.63
N ILE A 54 9.48 1.66 -5.89
CA ILE A 54 9.51 1.68 -4.43
C ILE A 54 10.03 0.36 -3.87
N PHE A 55 9.60 -0.77 -4.41
CA PHE A 55 10.05 -2.08 -3.94
C PHE A 55 11.54 -2.30 -4.22
N GLU A 56 12.03 -1.91 -5.41
CA GLU A 56 13.46 -1.94 -5.71
C GLU A 56 14.27 -1.03 -4.77
N TYR A 57 13.76 0.16 -4.45
CA TYR A 57 14.39 1.04 -3.46
C TYR A 57 14.44 0.38 -2.08
N LEU A 58 13.32 -0.16 -1.60
CA LEU A 58 13.24 -0.81 -0.29
C LEU A 58 14.15 -2.04 -0.20
N GLU A 59 14.26 -2.85 -1.26
CA GLU A 59 15.16 -4.00 -1.31
C GLU A 59 16.63 -3.59 -1.21
N LYS A 60 17.03 -2.50 -1.90
CA LYS A 60 18.37 -1.91 -1.76
C LYS A 60 18.67 -1.44 -0.33
N GLN A 61 17.63 -1.11 0.45
CA GLN A 61 17.74 -0.76 1.88
C GLN A 61 17.59 -1.98 2.82
N GLY A 62 17.56 -3.19 2.28
CA GLY A 62 17.50 -4.43 3.04
C GLY A 62 16.11 -4.81 3.57
N VAL A 63 15.04 -4.27 2.99
CA VAL A 63 13.67 -4.74 3.21
C VAL A 63 13.41 -5.91 2.26
N LYS A 64 12.90 -7.01 2.78
CA LYS A 64 12.50 -8.14 1.95
C LYS A 64 11.09 -7.92 1.41
N THR A 65 10.93 -8.06 0.10
CA THR A 65 9.63 -7.91 -0.56
C THR A 65 9.27 -9.15 -1.38
N HIS A 66 8.03 -9.25 -1.78
CA HIS A 66 7.59 -10.29 -2.72
C HIS A 66 7.93 -9.94 -4.18
N PHE A 67 8.30 -8.71 -4.48
CA PHE A 67 8.62 -8.26 -5.83
C PHE A 67 9.82 -9.03 -6.40
N ILE A 68 9.73 -9.44 -7.66
CA ILE A 68 10.84 -10.07 -8.39
C ILE A 68 11.26 -9.18 -9.56
N ARG A 69 10.31 -8.80 -10.42
CA ARG A 69 10.57 -7.92 -11.56
C ARG A 69 9.30 -7.36 -12.18
N LYS A 70 9.39 -6.19 -12.76
CA LYS A 70 8.41 -5.65 -13.71
C LYS A 70 8.50 -6.41 -15.02
N VAL A 71 7.36 -6.82 -15.59
CA VAL A 71 7.29 -7.56 -16.87
C VAL A 71 7.02 -6.59 -18.02
N ASN A 72 6.05 -5.72 -17.85
CA ASN A 72 5.65 -4.68 -18.80
C ASN A 72 5.01 -3.50 -18.05
N GLU A 73 4.28 -2.65 -18.74
CA GLU A 73 3.69 -1.43 -18.15
C GLU A 73 2.70 -1.73 -17.02
N THR A 74 1.91 -2.81 -17.14
CA THR A 74 0.83 -3.15 -16.19
C THR A 74 1.10 -4.38 -15.34
N ASP A 75 2.18 -5.13 -15.63
CA ASP A 75 2.36 -6.45 -15.06
C ASP A 75 3.72 -6.62 -14.38
N GLN A 76 3.74 -7.43 -13.34
CA GLN A 76 4.94 -7.81 -12.61
C GLN A 76 4.91 -9.29 -12.19
N ILE A 77 6.07 -9.86 -11.94
CA ILE A 77 6.24 -11.15 -11.28
C ILE A 77 6.59 -10.92 -9.82
N CYS A 78 5.90 -11.62 -8.95
CA CYS A 78 6.15 -11.60 -7.51
C CYS A 78 6.35 -13.02 -6.97
N LYS A 79 6.99 -13.15 -5.82
CA LYS A 79 7.02 -14.40 -5.05
C LYS A 79 5.60 -14.77 -4.62
N HIS A 80 5.27 -16.03 -4.72
CA HIS A 80 4.01 -16.55 -4.19
C HIS A 80 4.09 -16.57 -2.67
N VAL A 81 3.22 -15.82 -2.00
CA VAL A 81 3.14 -15.73 -0.55
C VAL A 81 1.70 -15.94 -0.09
N THR A 82 1.54 -16.49 1.10
CA THR A 82 0.23 -16.52 1.76
C THR A 82 0.04 -15.18 2.46
N ILE A 83 -0.89 -14.37 1.98
CA ILE A 83 -1.18 -13.06 2.58
C ILE A 83 -1.69 -13.25 4.01
N ILE A 84 -1.08 -12.52 4.94
CA ILE A 84 -1.58 -12.38 6.30
C ILE A 84 -2.80 -11.45 6.23
N PRO A 85 -3.99 -11.86 6.72
CA PRO A 85 -5.22 -11.09 6.57
C PRO A 85 -5.27 -9.87 7.49
N LEU A 86 -4.23 -9.05 7.42
CA LEU A 86 -4.09 -7.77 8.12
C LEU A 86 -3.73 -6.67 7.13
N GLU A 87 -4.46 -5.58 7.16
CA GLU A 87 -3.98 -4.31 6.63
C GLU A 87 -3.16 -3.62 7.73
N VAL A 88 -1.91 -3.34 7.44
CA VAL A 88 -1.00 -2.63 8.34
C VAL A 88 -0.92 -1.17 7.92
N ILE A 89 -1.33 -0.27 8.81
CA ILE A 89 -1.41 1.17 8.53
C ILE A 89 -0.43 1.89 9.43
N VAL A 90 0.39 2.75 8.83
CA VAL A 90 1.27 3.65 9.58
C VAL A 90 0.91 5.09 9.25
N ARG A 91 0.68 5.92 10.30
CA ARG A 91 0.27 7.31 10.16
C ARG A 91 1.29 8.24 10.78
N ASN A 92 1.68 9.25 10.01
CA ASN A 92 2.60 10.32 10.42
C ASN A 92 1.85 11.64 10.67
N ILE A 93 0.75 11.85 9.97
CA ILE A 93 -0.09 13.06 9.99
C ILE A 93 -1.55 12.63 10.10
N VAL A 94 -2.34 13.40 10.82
CA VAL A 94 -3.78 13.15 10.96
C VAL A 94 -4.49 13.38 9.62
N ALA A 95 -5.14 12.34 9.10
CA ALA A 95 -5.95 12.42 7.88
C ALA A 95 -7.02 11.32 7.84
N GLY A 96 -7.93 11.42 6.89
CA GLY A 96 -8.90 10.38 6.56
C GLY A 96 -9.73 9.89 7.75
N SER A 97 -9.75 8.57 7.95
CA SER A 97 -10.55 7.95 9.02
C SER A 97 -10.10 8.33 10.42
N MET A 98 -8.81 8.61 10.62
CA MET A 98 -8.28 9.04 11.91
C MET A 98 -8.83 10.41 12.31
N ALA A 99 -8.83 11.38 11.39
CA ALA A 99 -9.41 12.70 11.63
C ALA A 99 -10.89 12.60 12.01
N LYS A 100 -11.66 11.80 11.26
CA LYS A 100 -13.09 11.61 11.49
C LYS A 100 -13.41 10.90 12.81
N LYS A 101 -12.73 9.79 13.08
CA LYS A 101 -13.00 8.96 14.27
C LYS A 101 -12.65 9.66 15.59
N TYR A 102 -11.60 10.44 15.59
CA TYR A 102 -11.11 11.08 16.83
C TYR A 102 -11.41 12.58 16.90
N GLY A 103 -12.14 13.13 15.92
CA GLY A 103 -12.48 14.56 15.89
C GLY A 103 -11.26 15.47 15.82
N LEU A 104 -10.21 15.04 15.11
CA LEU A 104 -8.95 15.77 15.00
C LEU A 104 -8.89 16.57 13.70
N GLU A 105 -8.18 17.70 13.75
CA GLU A 105 -7.91 18.50 12.57
C GLU A 105 -6.97 17.78 11.61
N GLU A 106 -7.37 17.70 10.33
CA GLU A 106 -6.55 17.14 9.25
C GLU A 106 -5.28 17.99 9.07
N GLY A 107 -4.14 17.33 8.89
CA GLY A 107 -2.85 18.00 8.72
C GLY A 107 -2.04 18.13 10.01
N LYS A 108 -2.60 17.81 11.15
CA LYS A 108 -1.86 17.82 12.42
C LYS A 108 -0.80 16.73 12.43
N LYS A 109 0.47 17.12 12.60
CA LYS A 109 1.58 16.17 12.74
C LYS A 109 1.47 15.40 14.04
N LEU A 110 1.68 14.10 13.97
CA LEU A 110 1.72 13.23 15.15
C LEU A 110 3.11 13.32 15.81
N LYS A 111 3.15 13.22 17.15
CA LYS A 111 4.43 13.24 17.89
C LYS A 111 5.31 12.01 17.60
N LYS A 112 4.69 10.90 17.22
CA LYS A 112 5.32 9.66 16.78
C LYS A 112 4.40 8.98 15.78
N PRO A 113 4.93 8.13 14.89
CA PRO A 113 4.08 7.34 14.00
C PRO A 113 3.09 6.48 14.79
N VAL A 114 1.87 6.39 14.29
CA VAL A 114 0.84 5.49 14.81
C VAL A 114 0.81 4.25 13.94
N PHE A 115 0.94 3.09 14.56
CA PHE A 115 0.78 1.77 13.96
C PHE A 115 -0.64 1.29 14.24
N GLU A 116 -1.40 0.98 13.21
CA GLU A 116 -2.77 0.49 13.28
C GLU A 116 -2.92 -0.81 12.47
N LEU A 117 -3.90 -1.62 12.85
CA LEU A 117 -4.26 -2.84 12.15
C LEU A 117 -5.74 -2.79 11.76
N SER A 118 -6.06 -3.27 10.54
CA SER A 118 -7.41 -3.66 10.16
C SER A 118 -7.42 -5.14 9.82
N TYR A 119 -8.47 -5.84 10.23
CA TYR A 119 -8.72 -7.21 9.76
C TYR A 119 -9.19 -7.16 8.31
N LYS A 120 -8.38 -7.72 7.40
CA LYS A 120 -8.66 -7.73 5.96
C LYS A 120 -9.82 -8.68 5.66
N ASN A 121 -11.01 -8.10 5.62
CA ASN A 121 -12.24 -8.81 5.30
C ASN A 121 -13.26 -7.84 4.69
N ASP A 122 -13.42 -7.89 3.38
CA ASP A 122 -14.30 -6.99 2.62
C ASP A 122 -15.76 -7.03 3.10
N GLU A 123 -16.25 -8.22 3.50
CA GLU A 123 -17.63 -8.39 3.98
C GLU A 123 -17.86 -7.67 5.32
N LEU A 124 -16.81 -7.55 6.13
CA LEU A 124 -16.84 -6.86 7.42
C LEU A 124 -16.39 -5.39 7.32
N ASN A 125 -16.10 -4.89 6.13
CA ASN A 125 -15.58 -3.53 5.88
C ASN A 125 -14.23 -3.26 6.55
N ASP A 126 -13.33 -4.24 6.54
CA ASP A 126 -11.95 -4.14 7.04
C ASP A 126 -11.87 -3.45 8.42
N PRO A 127 -12.51 -4.02 9.46
CA PRO A 127 -12.64 -3.35 10.76
C PRO A 127 -11.27 -3.14 11.40
N LEU A 128 -11.09 -1.98 12.04
CA LEU A 128 -9.92 -1.75 12.89
C LEU A 128 -9.91 -2.73 14.06
N ILE A 129 -8.76 -3.34 14.29
CA ILE A 129 -8.49 -4.20 15.43
C ILE A 129 -7.23 -3.74 16.16
N ASN A 130 -7.08 -4.13 17.40
CA ASN A 130 -5.84 -3.91 18.15
C ASN A 130 -4.93 -5.15 18.09
N ASN A 131 -3.74 -5.04 18.69
CA ASN A 131 -2.77 -6.13 18.73
C ASN A 131 -3.32 -7.39 19.42
N ASP A 132 -4.05 -7.20 20.52
CA ASP A 132 -4.61 -8.33 21.29
C ASP A 132 -5.65 -9.10 20.46
N HIS A 133 -6.48 -8.38 19.66
CA HIS A 133 -7.39 -9.05 18.74
C HIS A 133 -6.64 -9.88 17.68
N ALA A 134 -5.57 -9.34 17.09
CA ALA A 134 -4.82 -10.03 16.04
C ALA A 134 -4.22 -11.35 16.56
N VAL A 135 -3.76 -11.37 17.81
CA VAL A 135 -3.20 -12.56 18.45
C VAL A 135 -4.30 -13.50 18.96
N ALA A 136 -5.31 -12.98 19.67
CA ALA A 136 -6.38 -13.78 20.23
C ALA A 136 -7.26 -14.46 19.17
N LEU A 137 -7.38 -13.86 17.99
CA LEU A 137 -8.06 -14.45 16.83
C LEU A 137 -7.14 -15.36 15.99
N GLU A 138 -5.93 -15.63 16.47
CA GLU A 138 -4.95 -16.52 15.83
C GLU A 138 -4.58 -16.09 14.38
N ILE A 139 -4.70 -14.79 14.06
CA ILE A 139 -4.31 -14.25 12.76
C ILE A 139 -2.78 -14.24 12.64
N VAL A 140 -2.10 -13.86 13.72
CA VAL A 140 -0.65 -13.89 13.89
C VAL A 140 -0.27 -14.24 15.31
N THR A 141 0.95 -14.73 15.52
CA THR A 141 1.54 -14.84 16.85
C THR A 141 2.04 -13.49 17.36
N GLU A 142 2.32 -13.38 18.66
CA GLU A 142 2.94 -12.17 19.23
C GLU A 142 4.28 -11.84 18.57
N GLU A 143 5.11 -12.85 18.30
CA GLU A 143 6.41 -12.70 17.64
C GLU A 143 6.26 -12.23 16.19
N GLU A 144 5.32 -12.80 15.45
CA GLU A 144 5.01 -12.37 14.07
C GLU A 144 4.50 -10.94 14.03
N LEU A 145 3.63 -10.57 14.98
CA LEU A 145 3.08 -9.22 15.05
C LEU A 145 4.18 -8.19 15.36
N GLU A 146 5.07 -8.48 16.29
CA GLU A 146 6.20 -7.58 16.59
C GLU A 146 7.16 -7.48 15.41
N ASN A 147 7.43 -8.57 14.69
CA ASN A 147 8.20 -8.56 13.44
C ASN A 147 7.55 -7.65 12.40
N ILE A 148 6.25 -7.79 12.16
CA ILE A 148 5.47 -6.93 11.24
C ILE A 148 5.59 -5.46 11.65
N ARG A 149 5.45 -5.16 12.93
CA ARG A 149 5.54 -3.81 13.46
C ARG A 149 6.92 -3.19 13.22
N ILE A 150 7.99 -3.92 13.52
CA ILE A 150 9.38 -3.48 13.31
C ILE A 150 9.62 -3.20 11.82
N GLN A 151 9.19 -4.10 10.95
CA GLN A 151 9.32 -3.92 9.50
C GLN A 151 8.50 -2.70 9.02
N ALA A 152 7.25 -2.56 9.45
CA ALA A 152 6.38 -1.45 9.04
C ALA A 152 6.95 -0.08 9.45
N LEU A 153 7.50 0.04 10.66
CA LEU A 153 8.13 1.28 11.12
C LEU A 153 9.44 1.58 10.38
N LYS A 154 10.26 0.57 10.07
CA LYS A 154 11.44 0.73 9.21
C LYS A 154 11.05 1.18 7.79
N ILE A 155 10.03 0.56 7.21
CA ILE A 155 9.48 0.95 5.89
C ILE A 155 9.00 2.40 5.94
N ASN A 156 8.31 2.80 7.01
CA ASN A 156 7.87 4.18 7.18
C ASN A 156 9.02 5.19 7.14
N GLU A 157 10.11 4.94 7.84
CA GLU A 157 11.29 5.81 7.83
C GLU A 157 11.89 5.93 6.41
N LEU A 158 12.03 4.81 5.72
CA LEU A 158 12.57 4.77 4.36
C LEU A 158 11.66 5.49 3.36
N LEU A 159 10.35 5.25 3.44
CA LEU A 159 9.36 5.91 2.58
C LEU A 159 9.27 7.40 2.84
N GLN A 160 9.31 7.84 4.11
CA GLN A 160 9.32 9.28 4.43
C GLN A 160 10.52 9.96 3.78
N LYS A 161 11.72 9.32 3.82
CA LYS A 161 12.91 9.85 3.16
C LYS A 161 12.73 9.91 1.65
N LEU A 162 12.35 8.80 1.01
CA LEU A 162 12.16 8.71 -0.44
C LEU A 162 11.18 9.78 -0.94
N TYR A 163 10.01 9.89 -0.31
CA TYR A 163 9.01 10.87 -0.71
C TYR A 163 9.44 12.31 -0.42
N LEU A 164 10.18 12.55 0.66
CA LEU A 164 10.69 13.89 0.96
C LEU A 164 11.72 14.34 -0.08
N ASP A 165 12.59 13.43 -0.54
CA ASP A 165 13.55 13.69 -1.62
C ASP A 165 12.81 14.01 -2.94
N ALA A 166 11.63 13.43 -3.15
CA ALA A 166 10.71 13.72 -4.26
C ALA A 166 9.80 14.96 -4.04
N ASN A 167 10.06 15.78 -3.03
CA ASN A 167 9.22 16.94 -2.64
C ASN A 167 7.76 16.57 -2.31
N LEU A 168 7.57 15.39 -1.73
CA LEU A 168 6.28 14.86 -1.26
C LEU A 168 6.30 14.60 0.25
N VAL A 169 5.14 14.72 0.88
CA VAL A 169 4.94 14.38 2.29
C VAL A 169 4.15 13.11 2.39
N LEU A 170 4.71 12.08 3.03
CA LEU A 170 4.01 10.85 3.36
C LEU A 170 3.15 11.07 4.61
N VAL A 171 1.85 11.18 4.41
CA VAL A 171 0.86 11.39 5.48
C VAL A 171 0.58 10.10 6.23
N ASP A 172 0.17 9.10 5.52
CA ASP A 172 -0.05 7.73 5.98
C ASP A 172 0.04 6.74 4.81
N PHE A 173 0.13 5.47 5.12
CA PHE A 173 0.08 4.42 4.12
C PHE A 173 -0.45 3.11 4.72
N LYS A 174 -0.97 2.26 3.84
CA LYS A 174 -1.39 0.89 4.11
C LYS A 174 -0.47 -0.07 3.36
N ILE A 175 0.03 -1.08 4.04
CA ILE A 175 0.79 -2.18 3.47
C ILE A 175 0.25 -3.52 3.94
N GLU A 176 0.59 -4.57 3.21
CA GLU A 176 0.26 -5.94 3.55
C GLU A 176 1.53 -6.79 3.62
N PHE A 177 1.48 -7.84 4.42
CA PHE A 177 2.57 -8.80 4.56
C PHE A 177 2.09 -10.19 4.15
N GLY A 178 3.02 -10.99 3.66
CA GLY A 178 2.76 -12.38 3.34
C GLY A 178 3.83 -13.30 3.91
N LYS A 179 3.47 -14.55 4.13
CA LYS A 179 4.38 -15.63 4.52
C LYS A 179 4.84 -16.38 3.28
N THR A 180 6.15 -16.51 3.11
CA THR A 180 6.73 -17.41 2.12
C THR A 180 6.48 -18.88 2.52
N LYS A 181 6.75 -19.82 1.61
CA LYS A 181 6.68 -21.26 1.92
C LYS A 181 7.58 -21.70 3.10
N ASP A 182 8.65 -20.94 3.33
CA ASP A 182 9.59 -21.20 4.43
C ASP A 182 9.19 -20.48 5.73
N GLY A 183 8.02 -19.82 5.75
CA GLY A 183 7.47 -19.13 6.91
C GLY A 183 8.02 -17.71 7.13
N GLU A 184 8.87 -17.20 6.24
CA GLU A 184 9.38 -15.84 6.36
C GLU A 184 8.29 -14.81 6.05
N ILE A 185 8.16 -13.78 6.89
CA ILE A 185 7.23 -12.67 6.69
C ILE A 185 7.92 -11.58 5.89
N ILE A 186 7.38 -11.26 4.73
CA ILE A 186 7.92 -10.25 3.82
C ILE A 186 6.82 -9.28 3.38
N LEU A 187 7.25 -8.07 2.97
CA LEU A 187 6.36 -7.07 2.40
C LEU A 187 5.74 -7.57 1.09
N ALA A 188 4.44 -7.42 0.96
CA ALA A 188 3.66 -7.84 -0.20
C ALA A 188 2.72 -6.73 -0.67
N ASP A 189 1.76 -7.08 -1.53
CA ASP A 189 0.75 -6.20 -2.13
C ASP A 189 1.37 -5.08 -2.99
N GLU A 190 1.14 -3.83 -2.65
CA GLU A 190 1.64 -2.67 -3.39
C GLU A 190 1.95 -1.50 -2.45
N ILE A 191 2.78 -0.57 -2.94
CA ILE A 191 2.93 0.78 -2.40
C ILE A 191 2.77 1.75 -3.55
N SER A 192 1.66 2.47 -3.57
CA SER A 192 1.25 3.34 -4.67
C SER A 192 0.39 4.50 -4.15
N PRO A 193 0.00 5.46 -4.99
CA PRO A 193 -0.97 6.48 -4.60
C PRO A 193 -2.35 5.94 -4.20
N ASP A 194 -2.64 4.66 -4.49
CA ASP A 194 -3.86 3.98 -3.98
C ASP A 194 -3.77 3.62 -2.52
N THR A 195 -2.57 3.34 -2.02
CA THR A 195 -2.31 2.86 -0.66
C THR A 195 -1.59 3.87 0.22
N CYS A 196 -1.10 4.97 -0.35
CA CYS A 196 -0.46 6.08 0.37
C CYS A 196 -1.28 7.35 0.26
N ARG A 197 -1.31 8.16 1.33
CA ARG A 197 -1.64 9.59 1.21
C ARG A 197 -0.37 10.39 1.04
N LEU A 198 -0.28 11.07 -0.08
CA LEU A 198 0.86 11.86 -0.49
C LEU A 198 0.42 13.31 -0.75
N TRP A 199 1.04 14.24 -0.05
CA TRP A 199 0.77 15.65 -0.25
C TRP A 199 2.00 16.34 -0.83
N ASP A 200 1.78 17.30 -1.70
CA ASP A 200 2.84 18.22 -2.13
C ASP A 200 3.41 18.94 -0.90
N LYS A 201 4.74 18.97 -0.79
CA LYS A 201 5.42 19.50 0.40
C LYS A 201 5.22 21.00 0.59
N ASP A 202 5.06 21.74 -0.49
CA ASP A 202 5.00 23.20 -0.47
C ASP A 202 3.55 23.72 -0.41
N THR A 203 2.62 23.01 -1.11
CA THR A 203 1.23 23.45 -1.27
C THR A 203 0.24 22.66 -0.43
N ASN A 204 0.62 21.48 0.08
CA ASN A 204 -0.26 20.48 0.69
C ASN A 204 -1.36 19.94 -0.26
N GLU A 205 -1.19 20.12 -1.56
CA GLU A 205 -2.08 19.53 -2.56
C GLU A 205 -2.02 18.00 -2.46
N LYS A 206 -3.18 17.35 -2.56
CA LYS A 206 -3.29 15.90 -2.50
C LYS A 206 -2.92 15.29 -3.85
N LEU A 207 -1.92 14.41 -3.85
CA LEU A 207 -1.40 13.72 -5.04
C LEU A 207 -1.61 12.20 -4.95
N ASP A 208 -2.74 11.79 -4.41
CA ASP A 208 -3.09 10.41 -4.13
C ASP A 208 -4.59 10.12 -4.40
N LYS A 209 -5.03 8.93 -4.03
CA LYS A 209 -6.42 8.46 -4.22
C LYS A 209 -7.48 9.32 -3.50
N ASP A 210 -7.11 10.19 -2.58
CA ASP A 210 -8.07 11.11 -1.99
C ASP A 210 -8.64 12.08 -3.01
N ARG A 211 -7.95 12.33 -4.13
CA ARG A 211 -8.54 13.07 -5.26
C ARG A 211 -9.80 12.39 -5.80
N PHE A 212 -9.77 11.06 -5.93
CA PHE A 212 -10.94 10.26 -6.31
C PHE A 212 -11.98 10.16 -5.18
N ARG A 213 -11.54 9.89 -3.94
CA ARG A 213 -12.46 9.77 -2.79
C ARG A 213 -13.25 11.03 -2.52
N ARG A 214 -12.66 12.20 -2.79
CA ARG A 214 -13.16 13.53 -2.41
C ARG A 214 -13.61 14.37 -3.61
N ASP A 215 -13.69 13.78 -4.80
CA ASP A 215 -14.11 14.45 -6.05
C ASP A 215 -13.29 15.72 -6.39
N LEU A 216 -11.97 15.66 -6.18
CA LEU A 216 -11.06 16.79 -6.42
C LEU A 216 -10.63 16.89 -7.89
N GLY A 217 -10.94 15.89 -8.73
CA GLY A 217 -10.52 15.83 -10.14
C GLY A 217 -9.03 15.55 -10.33
N SER A 218 -8.58 15.51 -11.58
CA SER A 218 -7.18 15.34 -11.99
C SER A 218 -6.46 14.18 -11.28
N VAL A 219 -7.12 13.02 -11.22
CA VAL A 219 -6.60 11.85 -10.49
C VAL A 219 -5.37 11.30 -11.18
N MET A 220 -5.41 11.14 -12.50
CA MET A 220 -4.30 10.56 -13.25
C MET A 220 -3.11 11.51 -13.39
N GLU A 221 -3.35 12.79 -13.54
CA GLU A 221 -2.32 13.83 -13.54
C GLU A 221 -1.55 13.84 -12.20
N ALA A 222 -2.25 13.59 -11.08
CA ALA A 222 -1.60 13.47 -9.77
C ALA A 222 -0.72 12.21 -9.68
N TYR A 223 -1.16 11.07 -10.22
CA TYR A 223 -0.37 9.82 -10.23
C TYR A 223 0.85 9.96 -11.16
N GLU A 224 0.68 10.58 -12.31
CA GLU A 224 1.78 10.91 -13.23
C GLU A 224 2.82 11.82 -12.56
N GLU A 225 2.37 12.85 -11.84
CA GLU A 225 3.25 13.76 -11.12
C GLU A 225 4.03 13.06 -10.00
N VAL A 226 3.39 12.15 -9.27
CA VAL A 226 4.10 11.32 -8.26
C VAL A 226 5.17 10.47 -8.93
N LEU A 227 4.85 9.78 -10.03
CA LEU A 227 5.84 8.97 -10.77
C LEU A 227 7.00 9.82 -11.23
N ARG A 228 6.72 10.94 -11.92
CA ARG A 228 7.74 11.86 -12.43
C ARG A 228 8.68 12.36 -11.33
N ARG A 229 8.16 12.66 -10.14
CA ARG A 229 8.97 13.10 -9.00
C ARG A 229 9.84 11.99 -8.44
N LEU A 230 9.30 10.77 -8.32
CA LEU A 230 10.06 9.61 -7.84
C LEU A 230 11.21 9.21 -8.79
N GLU A 231 11.01 9.35 -10.10
CA GLU A 231 12.05 9.07 -11.10
C GLU A 231 13.21 10.09 -11.09
N ASN A 232 12.98 11.26 -10.52
CA ASN A 232 13.95 12.37 -10.45
C ASN A 232 14.53 12.60 -9.03
N ALA A 233 14.23 11.73 -8.06
CA ALA A 233 14.61 11.88 -6.66
C ALA A 233 15.93 11.18 -6.28
#